data_0dc1b6fe82d8eb06156108afd86bdd70
#
_entry.id   0dc1b6fe82d8eb06156108afd86bdd70
#
_cell.length_a   1.000
_cell.length_b   1.000
_cell.length_c   1.000
_cell.angle_alpha   90.00
_cell.angle_beta   90.00
_cell.angle_gamma   90.00
#
_symmetry.space_group_name_H-M   'P 1'
#
loop_
_entity.id
_entity.type
_entity.pdbx_description
1 polymer ?
#
loop_
_entity_poly.entity_id
_entity_poly.type
_entity_poly.pdbx_seq_one_letter_code
_entity_poly.pdbx_strand_id
1 'polypeptide(L)'
;MRDLDGKIAIVTGGTRGLGRAISLGLARMGATVAMNYRRDEASAAQTLDEVRAIAPRSMLVKADLEDESQVRAMVTRTASELGGLDILVANAAATAFKPLLETKPHNLARTFALSVNGFVAAVQEASRVMGEGGRVLMISGIDSIRNLPGHGVLGAAKAALESMVRDFAFELGPRGITVNGLNVGYIDTDSARAYANYLGYSYEDFQRRCAERSALKRLPTLDEIAAVACLICLPAASYLTAQTIMVDGGFTLSFPGAK
;
A
#
# COMPACT_ATOMS: atom_id res chain seq x y z
N MET A 1 -1.08 10.66 21.27
CA MET A 1 -2.41 10.04 21.35
C MET A 1 -2.28 8.65 20.73
N ARG A 2 -2.67 7.61 21.43
CA ARG A 2 -2.57 6.21 20.95
C ARG A 2 -3.95 5.73 20.52
N ASP A 3 -4.46 6.33 19.45
CA ASP A 3 -5.84 6.10 18.97
C ASP A 3 -6.08 4.68 18.39
N LEU A 4 -4.99 3.89 18.24
CA LEU A 4 -5.02 2.51 17.78
C LEU A 4 -4.57 1.50 18.86
N ASP A 5 -4.62 1.89 20.16
CA ASP A 5 -4.28 0.97 21.24
C ASP A 5 -5.20 -0.28 21.20
N GLY A 6 -4.58 -1.46 21.28
CA GLY A 6 -5.26 -2.74 21.19
C GLY A 6 -5.66 -3.17 19.77
N LYS A 7 -5.46 -2.32 18.75
CA LYS A 7 -5.77 -2.66 17.36
C LYS A 7 -4.67 -3.54 16.73
N ILE A 8 -5.07 -4.43 15.85
CA ILE A 8 -4.21 -5.36 15.14
C ILE A 8 -4.24 -5.03 13.65
N ALA A 9 -3.06 -4.80 13.07
CA ALA A 9 -2.90 -4.44 11.68
C ALA A 9 -2.08 -5.45 10.88
N ILE A 10 -2.46 -5.72 9.63
CA ILE A 10 -1.60 -6.33 8.62
C ILE A 10 -1.14 -5.25 7.65
N VAL A 11 0.16 -5.22 7.33
CA VAL A 11 0.72 -4.40 6.25
C VAL A 11 1.41 -5.29 5.23
N THR A 12 0.88 -5.41 4.02
CA THR A 12 1.54 -6.19 2.96
C THR A 12 2.75 -5.44 2.41
N GLY A 13 3.89 -6.15 2.25
CA GLY A 13 5.16 -5.50 1.94
C GLY A 13 5.60 -4.52 3.04
N GLY A 14 5.29 -4.82 4.30
CA GLY A 14 5.43 -3.95 5.47
C GLY A 14 6.85 -3.76 5.98
N THR A 15 7.86 -4.36 5.34
CA THR A 15 9.24 -4.41 5.86
C THR A 15 10.23 -3.48 5.17
N ARG A 16 9.81 -2.72 4.16
CA ARG A 16 10.66 -1.73 3.46
C ARG A 16 9.83 -0.61 2.83
N GLY A 17 10.50 0.47 2.42
CA GLY A 17 9.87 1.59 1.72
C GLY A 17 8.64 2.14 2.44
N LEU A 18 7.58 2.44 1.69
CA LEU A 18 6.34 2.98 2.24
C LEU A 18 5.66 2.01 3.23
N GLY A 19 5.68 0.70 2.93
CA GLY A 19 5.11 -0.30 3.84
C GLY A 19 5.75 -0.29 5.22
N ARG A 20 7.09 -0.16 5.30
CA ARG A 20 7.81 0.01 6.58
C ARG A 20 7.40 1.31 7.30
N ALA A 21 7.33 2.42 6.59
CA ALA A 21 6.92 3.69 7.17
C ALA A 21 5.48 3.62 7.74
N ILE A 22 4.55 2.96 7.02
CA ILE A 22 3.19 2.72 7.50
C ILE A 22 3.19 1.80 8.73
N SER A 23 3.98 0.72 8.73
CA SER A 23 4.09 -0.21 9.86
C SER A 23 4.56 0.50 11.13
N LEU A 24 5.60 1.33 11.02
CA LEU A 24 6.10 2.15 12.12
C LEU A 24 5.08 3.21 12.56
N GLY A 25 4.38 3.84 11.61
CA GLY A 25 3.33 4.83 11.90
C GLY A 25 2.19 4.24 12.71
N LEU A 26 1.65 3.09 12.29
CA LEU A 26 0.60 2.35 13.00
C LEU A 26 1.06 1.91 14.40
N ALA A 27 2.31 1.40 14.52
CA ALA A 27 2.88 1.02 15.80
C ALA A 27 2.99 2.21 16.77
N ARG A 28 3.45 3.38 16.29
CA ARG A 28 3.52 4.62 17.10
C ARG A 28 2.14 5.08 17.58
N MET A 29 1.08 4.77 16.82
CA MET A 29 -0.31 5.04 17.20
C MET A 29 -0.91 3.98 18.13
N GLY A 30 -0.16 2.92 18.48
CA GLY A 30 -0.55 1.89 19.45
C GLY A 30 -0.95 0.54 18.85
N ALA A 31 -0.99 0.41 17.52
CA ALA A 31 -1.35 -0.87 16.90
C ALA A 31 -0.25 -1.92 17.04
N THR A 32 -0.65 -3.17 17.19
CA THR A 32 0.20 -4.35 16.96
C THR A 32 0.22 -4.67 15.47
N VAL A 33 1.40 -4.79 14.87
CA VAL A 33 1.53 -4.89 13.42
C VAL A 33 2.11 -6.22 12.97
N ALA A 34 1.39 -6.93 12.11
CA ALA A 34 1.89 -8.07 11.35
C ALA A 34 2.41 -7.56 9.99
N MET A 35 3.70 -7.69 9.75
CA MET A 35 4.36 -7.20 8.54
C MET A 35 4.62 -8.34 7.57
N ASN A 36 3.98 -8.30 6.41
CA ASN A 36 4.25 -9.29 5.37
C ASN A 36 5.54 -8.95 4.61
N TYR A 37 6.29 -9.99 4.31
CA TYR A 37 7.44 -9.98 3.40
C TYR A 37 7.49 -11.26 2.58
N ARG A 38 8.25 -11.25 1.47
CA ARG A 38 8.40 -12.44 0.62
C ARG A 38 9.77 -13.09 0.71
N ARG A 39 10.86 -12.34 0.50
CA ARG A 39 12.23 -12.86 0.35
C ARG A 39 13.30 -12.18 1.17
N ASP A 40 13.19 -10.88 1.40
CA ASP A 40 14.22 -10.07 2.05
C ASP A 40 14.11 -10.23 3.58
N GLU A 41 14.77 -11.26 4.09
CA GLU A 41 14.76 -11.59 5.51
C GLU A 41 15.56 -10.58 6.34
N ALA A 42 16.63 -10.02 5.78
CA ALA A 42 17.47 -9.05 6.49
C ALA A 42 16.69 -7.74 6.77
N SER A 43 16.09 -7.15 5.72
CA SER A 43 15.23 -5.96 5.91
C SER A 43 14.01 -6.26 6.78
N ALA A 44 13.48 -7.48 6.71
CA ALA A 44 12.35 -7.88 7.55
C ALA A 44 12.74 -7.93 9.03
N ALA A 45 13.86 -8.57 9.37
CA ALA A 45 14.37 -8.65 10.74
C ALA A 45 14.66 -7.25 11.31
N GLN A 46 15.37 -6.40 10.58
CA GLN A 46 15.66 -5.03 11.01
C GLN A 46 14.37 -4.24 11.29
N THR A 47 13.39 -4.31 10.39
CA THR A 47 12.13 -3.59 10.58
C THR A 47 11.33 -4.15 11.76
N LEU A 48 11.39 -5.48 11.98
CA LEU A 48 10.74 -6.10 13.14
C LEU A 48 11.30 -5.55 14.45
N ASP A 49 12.63 -5.45 14.56
CA ASP A 49 13.27 -4.93 15.77
C ASP A 49 12.84 -3.49 16.05
N GLU A 50 12.79 -2.64 15.02
CA GLU A 50 12.34 -1.25 15.15
C GLU A 50 10.85 -1.16 15.56
N VAL A 51 9.99 -1.98 14.95
CA VAL A 51 8.56 -1.99 15.27
C VAL A 51 8.31 -2.58 16.65
N ARG A 52 9.04 -3.63 17.06
CA ARG A 52 8.94 -4.24 18.40
C ARG A 52 9.41 -3.35 19.52
N ALA A 53 10.34 -2.44 19.26
CA ALA A 53 10.74 -1.44 20.24
C ALA A 53 9.56 -0.51 20.63
N ILE A 54 8.51 -0.41 19.78
CA ILE A 54 7.33 0.43 19.97
C ILE A 54 6.11 -0.44 20.35
N ALA A 55 5.90 -1.54 19.62
CA ALA A 55 4.79 -2.46 19.74
C ALA A 55 5.30 -3.91 19.87
N PRO A 56 5.65 -4.38 21.08
CA PRO A 56 6.42 -5.62 21.30
C PRO A 56 5.79 -6.92 20.76
N ARG A 57 4.46 -6.95 20.63
CA ARG A 57 3.73 -8.11 20.10
C ARG A 57 3.74 -8.22 18.57
N SER A 58 4.31 -7.23 17.87
CA SER A 58 4.35 -7.23 16.40
C SER A 58 5.15 -8.40 15.83
N MET A 59 4.78 -8.84 14.62
CA MET A 59 5.33 -10.06 14.04
C MET A 59 5.61 -9.93 12.54
N LEU A 60 6.41 -10.86 12.02
CA LEU A 60 6.61 -11.05 10.60
C LEU A 60 5.72 -12.19 10.08
N VAL A 61 5.18 -12.01 8.88
CA VAL A 61 4.48 -13.07 8.16
C VAL A 61 5.07 -13.21 6.76
N LYS A 62 5.78 -14.32 6.52
CA LYS A 62 6.30 -14.65 5.20
C LYS A 62 5.17 -15.22 4.34
N ALA A 63 4.85 -14.54 3.23
CA ALA A 63 3.88 -15.01 2.25
C ALA A 63 4.17 -14.40 0.87
N ASP A 64 4.00 -15.19 -0.19
CA ASP A 64 3.98 -14.72 -1.56
C ASP A 64 2.55 -14.31 -1.94
N LEU A 65 2.36 -13.04 -2.27
CA LEU A 65 1.04 -12.52 -2.61
C LEU A 65 0.57 -12.92 -4.03
N GLU A 66 1.43 -13.55 -4.83
CA GLU A 66 1.04 -14.20 -6.08
C GLU A 66 0.30 -15.53 -5.82
N ASP A 67 0.40 -16.09 -4.60
CA ASP A 67 -0.24 -17.33 -4.14
C ASP A 67 -1.41 -17.02 -3.19
N GLU A 68 -2.62 -17.20 -3.69
CA GLU A 68 -3.85 -16.93 -2.94
C GLU A 68 -3.92 -17.71 -1.62
N SER A 69 -3.43 -18.95 -1.60
CA SER A 69 -3.46 -19.80 -0.40
C SER A 69 -2.56 -19.22 0.71
N GLN A 70 -1.40 -18.69 0.34
CA GLN A 70 -0.49 -18.02 1.27
C GLN A 70 -1.06 -16.69 1.77
N VAL A 71 -1.78 -15.94 0.91
CA VAL A 71 -2.46 -14.71 1.31
C VAL A 71 -3.53 -14.99 2.37
N ARG A 72 -4.38 -15.99 2.15
CA ARG A 72 -5.41 -16.39 3.12
C ARG A 72 -4.78 -16.89 4.43
N ALA A 73 -3.75 -17.74 4.34
CA ALA A 73 -3.02 -18.23 5.50
C ALA A 73 -2.36 -17.09 6.30
N MET A 74 -1.80 -16.07 5.64
CA MET A 74 -1.25 -14.88 6.28
C MET A 74 -2.29 -14.18 7.16
N VAL A 75 -3.49 -13.96 6.64
CA VAL A 75 -4.57 -13.29 7.39
C VAL A 75 -5.03 -14.15 8.57
N THR A 76 -5.33 -15.42 8.31
CA THR A 76 -5.80 -16.36 9.33
C THR A 76 -4.78 -16.52 10.45
N ARG A 77 -3.51 -16.69 10.10
CA ARG A 77 -2.40 -16.81 11.05
C ARG A 77 -2.27 -15.56 11.91
N THR A 78 -2.32 -14.37 11.32
CA THR A 78 -2.26 -13.11 12.06
C THR A 78 -3.40 -13.02 13.07
N ALA A 79 -4.64 -13.28 12.63
CA ALA A 79 -5.79 -13.23 13.50
C ALA A 79 -5.69 -14.25 14.66
N SER A 80 -5.20 -15.47 14.40
CA SER A 80 -5.03 -16.51 15.42
C SER A 80 -3.93 -16.16 16.43
N GLU A 81 -2.76 -15.68 15.97
CA GLU A 81 -1.61 -15.42 16.86
C GLU A 81 -1.75 -14.11 17.65
N LEU A 82 -2.41 -13.09 17.08
CA LEU A 82 -2.54 -11.79 17.73
C LEU A 82 -3.90 -11.58 18.40
N GLY A 83 -4.91 -12.39 18.07
CA GLY A 83 -6.24 -12.35 18.70
C GLY A 83 -7.29 -11.58 17.89
N GLY A 84 -7.09 -11.37 16.59
CA GLY A 84 -8.03 -10.69 15.69
C GLY A 84 -7.35 -9.93 14.57
N LEU A 85 -8.15 -9.13 13.84
CA LEU A 85 -7.67 -8.20 12.83
C LEU A 85 -8.59 -6.99 12.76
N ASP A 86 -8.04 -5.80 12.86
CA ASP A 86 -8.79 -4.53 12.76
C ASP A 86 -8.43 -3.75 11.49
N ILE A 87 -7.20 -3.84 11.02
CA ILE A 87 -6.68 -3.01 9.93
C ILE A 87 -5.95 -3.89 8.90
N LEU A 88 -6.32 -3.76 7.63
CA LEU A 88 -5.60 -4.35 6.50
C LEU A 88 -5.06 -3.25 5.60
N VAL A 89 -3.73 -3.14 5.46
CA VAL A 89 -3.09 -2.24 4.50
C VAL A 89 -2.51 -3.06 3.35
N ALA A 90 -3.14 -2.99 2.18
CA ALA A 90 -2.68 -3.62 0.95
C ALA A 90 -1.72 -2.66 0.22
N ASN A 91 -0.43 -2.77 0.54
CA ASN A 91 0.62 -1.89 0.01
C ASN A 91 1.51 -2.56 -1.03
N ALA A 92 1.73 -3.86 -0.95
CA ALA A 92 2.66 -4.55 -1.83
C ALA A 92 2.23 -4.45 -3.31
N ALA A 93 3.19 -4.13 -4.17
CA ALA A 93 3.04 -4.12 -5.62
C ALA A 93 4.35 -4.52 -6.29
N ALA A 94 4.27 -5.11 -7.48
CA ALA A 94 5.43 -5.35 -8.34
C ALA A 94 4.98 -5.38 -9.80
N THR A 95 5.84 -4.86 -10.68
CA THR A 95 5.65 -4.92 -12.13
C THR A 95 7.00 -4.96 -12.83
N ALA A 96 6.99 -5.36 -14.12
CA ALA A 96 8.10 -5.15 -15.03
C ALA A 96 7.78 -3.91 -15.88
N PHE A 97 8.71 -2.95 -15.93
CA PHE A 97 8.56 -1.77 -16.78
C PHE A 97 8.74 -2.16 -18.25
N LYS A 98 7.64 -2.10 -19.02
CA LYS A 98 7.61 -2.41 -20.46
C LYS A 98 6.49 -1.66 -21.16
N PRO A 99 6.68 -1.26 -22.42
CA PRO A 99 5.57 -0.83 -23.27
C PRO A 99 4.49 -1.92 -23.35
N LEU A 100 3.21 -1.54 -23.38
CA LEU A 100 2.11 -2.51 -23.48
C LEU A 100 2.20 -3.38 -24.72
N LEU A 101 2.67 -2.83 -25.86
CA LEU A 101 2.86 -3.57 -27.10
C LEU A 101 3.92 -4.68 -27.00
N GLU A 102 4.84 -4.60 -26.03
CA GLU A 102 5.89 -5.57 -25.77
C GLU A 102 5.61 -6.47 -24.56
N THR A 103 4.48 -6.22 -23.88
CA THR A 103 4.11 -6.95 -22.67
C THR A 103 3.63 -8.36 -23.03
N LYS A 104 4.26 -9.37 -22.44
CA LYS A 104 3.86 -10.76 -22.62
C LYS A 104 2.74 -11.14 -21.65
N PRO A 105 1.88 -12.10 -22.01
CA PRO A 105 0.75 -12.53 -21.15
C PRO A 105 1.15 -12.87 -19.71
N HIS A 106 2.30 -13.51 -19.51
CA HIS A 106 2.76 -13.86 -18.16
C HIS A 106 3.12 -12.64 -17.29
N ASN A 107 3.57 -11.51 -17.89
CA ASN A 107 3.84 -10.28 -17.15
C ASN A 107 2.52 -9.66 -16.65
N LEU A 108 1.50 -9.65 -17.51
CA LEU A 108 0.15 -9.21 -17.14
C LEU A 108 -0.41 -10.08 -16.01
N ALA A 109 -0.44 -11.40 -16.24
CA ALA A 109 -0.97 -12.37 -15.28
C ALA A 109 -0.30 -12.22 -13.90
N ARG A 110 1.04 -12.09 -13.87
CA ARG A 110 1.79 -11.96 -12.63
C ARG A 110 1.49 -10.66 -11.87
N THR A 111 1.44 -9.51 -12.57
CA THR A 111 1.10 -8.23 -11.93
C THR A 111 -0.31 -8.26 -11.35
N PHE A 112 -1.27 -8.85 -12.07
CA PHE A 112 -2.64 -8.99 -11.59
C PHE A 112 -2.75 -10.00 -10.45
N ALA A 113 -2.06 -11.14 -10.53
CA ALA A 113 -2.04 -12.14 -9.45
C ALA A 113 -1.58 -11.51 -8.12
N LEU A 114 -0.45 -10.80 -8.15
CA LEU A 114 0.10 -10.17 -6.95
C LEU A 114 -0.78 -9.02 -6.45
N SER A 115 -1.17 -8.10 -7.35
CA SER A 115 -1.82 -6.86 -6.94
C SER A 115 -3.33 -7.03 -6.75
N VAL A 116 -4.03 -7.59 -7.76
CA VAL A 116 -5.50 -7.64 -7.79
C VAL A 116 -6.01 -8.87 -7.05
N ASN A 117 -5.58 -10.09 -7.47
CA ASN A 117 -6.06 -11.32 -6.85
C ASN A 117 -5.62 -11.40 -5.38
N GLY A 118 -4.37 -11.02 -5.09
CA GLY A 118 -3.86 -10.95 -3.72
C GLY A 118 -4.66 -9.98 -2.83
N PHE A 119 -5.06 -8.82 -3.35
CA PHE A 119 -5.93 -7.88 -2.64
C PHE A 119 -7.31 -8.48 -2.36
N VAL A 120 -7.96 -9.04 -3.38
CA VAL A 120 -9.28 -9.67 -3.25
C VAL A 120 -9.24 -10.79 -2.21
N ALA A 121 -8.27 -11.70 -2.30
CA ALA A 121 -8.09 -12.79 -1.34
C ALA A 121 -7.86 -12.27 0.09
N ALA A 122 -7.02 -11.23 0.25
CA ALA A 122 -6.76 -10.64 1.55
C ALA A 122 -8.02 -9.99 2.15
N VAL A 123 -8.79 -9.22 1.38
CA VAL A 123 -10.02 -8.58 1.86
C VAL A 123 -11.10 -9.62 2.19
N GLN A 124 -11.29 -10.63 1.33
CA GLN A 124 -12.23 -11.71 1.59
C GLN A 124 -11.91 -12.46 2.88
N GLU A 125 -10.63 -12.79 3.13
CA GLU A 125 -10.25 -13.47 4.36
C GLU A 125 -10.28 -12.53 5.58
N ALA A 126 -9.82 -11.28 5.43
CA ALA A 126 -9.92 -10.27 6.47
C ALA A 126 -11.37 -10.03 6.90
N SER A 127 -12.30 -10.00 5.97
CA SER A 127 -13.72 -9.81 6.27
C SER A 127 -14.32 -10.92 7.16
N ARG A 128 -13.73 -12.11 7.19
CA ARG A 128 -14.19 -13.24 8.04
C ARG A 128 -13.73 -13.10 9.48
N VAL A 129 -12.57 -12.45 9.69
CA VAL A 129 -11.92 -12.35 11.00
C VAL A 129 -11.98 -10.94 11.61
N MET A 130 -12.28 -9.92 10.82
CA MET A 130 -12.53 -8.57 11.29
C MET A 130 -13.86 -8.48 12.03
N GLY A 131 -13.86 -7.81 13.18
CA GLY A 131 -15.07 -7.37 13.85
C GLY A 131 -15.72 -6.15 13.17
N GLU A 132 -16.71 -5.55 13.86
CA GLU A 132 -17.27 -4.27 13.44
C GLU A 132 -16.23 -3.15 13.47
N GLY A 133 -16.36 -2.21 12.55
CA GLY A 133 -15.49 -1.02 12.53
C GLY A 133 -14.08 -1.28 12.00
N GLY A 134 -13.84 -2.37 11.28
CA GLY A 134 -12.54 -2.65 10.61
C GLY A 134 -12.14 -1.60 9.58
N ARG A 135 -10.88 -1.58 9.20
CA ARG A 135 -10.30 -0.65 8.21
C ARG A 135 -9.54 -1.41 7.13
N VAL A 136 -9.88 -1.16 5.88
CA VAL A 136 -9.11 -1.65 4.72
C VAL A 136 -8.57 -0.45 3.95
N LEU A 137 -7.27 -0.40 3.77
CA LEU A 137 -6.58 0.62 3.00
C LEU A 137 -5.77 -0.02 1.87
N MET A 138 -6.03 0.38 0.61
CA MET A 138 -5.29 -0.05 -0.57
C MET A 138 -4.37 1.09 -1.04
N ILE A 139 -3.09 0.79 -1.28
CA ILE A 139 -2.15 1.77 -1.84
C ILE A 139 -2.15 1.68 -3.36
N SER A 140 -2.66 2.74 -3.98
CA SER A 140 -2.65 2.96 -5.42
C SER A 140 -1.44 3.79 -5.86
N GLY A 141 -1.46 4.28 -7.08
CA GLY A 141 -0.45 5.16 -7.64
C GLY A 141 -1.02 5.96 -8.81
N ILE A 142 -0.37 7.08 -9.14
CA ILE A 142 -0.80 8.00 -10.21
C ILE A 142 -0.91 7.34 -11.59
N ASP A 143 -0.27 6.19 -11.77
CA ASP A 143 -0.36 5.37 -13.00
C ASP A 143 -1.76 4.79 -13.24
N SER A 144 -2.65 4.77 -12.25
CA SER A 144 -4.07 4.43 -12.44
C SER A 144 -4.83 5.47 -13.27
N ILE A 145 -4.40 6.74 -13.25
CA ILE A 145 -5.09 7.88 -13.87
C ILE A 145 -4.21 8.67 -14.85
N ARG A 146 -2.93 8.40 -14.91
CA ARG A 146 -1.95 9.07 -15.78
C ARG A 146 -1.11 8.04 -16.53
N ASN A 147 -0.78 8.36 -17.77
CA ASN A 147 0.19 7.55 -18.50
C ASN A 147 1.59 7.76 -17.91
N LEU A 148 2.20 6.68 -17.46
CA LEU A 148 3.61 6.59 -17.13
C LEU A 148 4.25 5.56 -18.08
N PRO A 149 5.27 5.95 -18.88
CA PRO A 149 5.92 5.02 -19.80
C PRO A 149 6.35 3.72 -19.12
N GLY A 150 5.98 2.59 -19.68
CA GLY A 150 6.31 1.28 -19.11
C GLY A 150 5.46 0.81 -17.92
N HIS A 151 4.58 1.62 -17.37
CA HIS A 151 3.70 1.28 -16.25
C HIS A 151 2.30 0.77 -16.67
N GLY A 152 2.02 0.59 -17.95
CA GLY A 152 0.67 0.30 -18.43
C GLY A 152 -0.02 -0.88 -17.76
N VAL A 153 0.71 -1.95 -17.44
CA VAL A 153 0.15 -3.11 -16.72
C VAL A 153 -0.13 -2.78 -15.25
N LEU A 154 0.78 -2.08 -14.59
CA LEU A 154 0.60 -1.68 -13.19
C LEU A 154 -0.53 -0.67 -13.07
N GLY A 155 -0.59 0.32 -13.96
CA GLY A 155 -1.67 1.31 -13.99
C GLY A 155 -3.04 0.67 -14.15
N ALA A 156 -3.16 -0.32 -15.06
CA ALA A 156 -4.40 -1.09 -15.22
C ALA A 156 -4.78 -1.85 -13.93
N ALA A 157 -3.80 -2.49 -13.27
CA ALA A 157 -4.05 -3.17 -12.00
C ALA A 157 -4.48 -2.18 -10.90
N LYS A 158 -3.83 -1.01 -10.80
CA LYS A 158 -4.19 0.03 -9.83
C LYS A 158 -5.59 0.59 -10.09
N ALA A 159 -5.96 0.85 -11.34
CA ALA A 159 -7.32 1.28 -11.71
C ALA A 159 -8.37 0.22 -11.34
N ALA A 160 -8.09 -1.07 -11.58
CA ALA A 160 -8.95 -2.16 -11.15
C ALA A 160 -9.14 -2.18 -9.63
N LEU A 161 -8.06 -2.01 -8.85
CA LEU A 161 -8.11 -1.95 -7.40
C LEU A 161 -8.95 -0.76 -6.90
N GLU A 162 -8.83 0.42 -7.51
CA GLU A 162 -9.63 1.61 -7.16
C GLU A 162 -11.13 1.38 -7.44
N SER A 163 -11.47 0.60 -8.47
CA SER A 163 -12.86 0.17 -8.68
C SER A 163 -13.32 -0.76 -7.55
N MET A 164 -12.54 -1.80 -7.23
CA MET A 164 -12.88 -2.78 -6.19
C MET A 164 -12.99 -2.16 -4.80
N VAL A 165 -12.26 -1.08 -4.51
CA VAL A 165 -12.41 -0.31 -3.26
C VAL A 165 -13.86 0.12 -3.06
N ARG A 166 -14.55 0.58 -4.12
CA ARG A 166 -15.95 1.03 -4.04
C ARG A 166 -16.91 -0.12 -3.77
N ASP A 167 -16.70 -1.26 -4.45
CA ASP A 167 -17.56 -2.43 -4.29
C ASP A 167 -17.40 -3.05 -2.89
N PHE A 168 -16.17 -3.27 -2.44
CA PHE A 168 -15.91 -3.75 -1.08
C PHE A 168 -16.41 -2.79 0.00
N ALA A 169 -16.32 -1.48 -0.21
CA ALA A 169 -16.86 -0.50 0.72
C ALA A 169 -18.38 -0.62 0.86
N PHE A 170 -19.08 -0.87 -0.24
CA PHE A 170 -20.52 -1.07 -0.24
C PHE A 170 -20.91 -2.39 0.46
N GLU A 171 -20.21 -3.49 0.13
CA GLU A 171 -20.48 -4.81 0.72
C GLU A 171 -20.16 -4.89 2.22
N LEU A 172 -19.08 -4.24 2.67
CA LEU A 172 -18.61 -4.30 4.06
C LEU A 172 -19.16 -3.18 4.94
N GLY A 173 -19.72 -2.15 4.33
CA GLY A 173 -20.31 -0.98 5.01
C GLY A 173 -21.34 -1.32 6.09
N PRO A 174 -22.28 -2.27 5.90
CA PRO A 174 -23.24 -2.67 6.94
C PRO A 174 -22.60 -3.17 8.24
N ARG A 175 -21.32 -3.58 8.20
CA ARG A 175 -20.52 -3.98 9.36
C ARG A 175 -19.65 -2.84 9.91
N GLY A 176 -19.83 -1.60 9.43
CA GLY A 176 -18.98 -0.47 9.80
C GLY A 176 -17.52 -0.59 9.31
N ILE A 177 -17.20 -1.57 8.45
CA ILE A 177 -15.85 -1.71 7.89
C ILE A 177 -15.71 -0.72 6.74
N THR A 178 -14.73 0.18 6.83
CA THR A 178 -14.44 1.12 5.75
C THR A 178 -13.36 0.57 4.82
N VAL A 179 -13.52 0.82 3.52
CA VAL A 179 -12.54 0.46 2.49
C VAL A 179 -12.19 1.69 1.68
N ASN A 180 -10.91 2.07 1.70
CA ASN A 180 -10.41 3.25 1.00
C ASN A 180 -9.13 2.95 0.22
N GLY A 181 -8.84 3.78 -0.76
CA GLY A 181 -7.59 3.83 -1.50
C GLY A 181 -6.78 5.07 -1.16
N LEU A 182 -5.46 4.96 -1.20
CA LEU A 182 -4.54 6.08 -1.17
C LEU A 182 -3.75 6.07 -2.48
N ASN A 183 -4.01 7.05 -3.36
CA ASN A 183 -3.30 7.18 -4.62
C ASN A 183 -2.10 8.10 -4.39
N VAL A 184 -0.90 7.51 -4.44
CA VAL A 184 0.33 8.22 -4.14
C VAL A 184 1.01 8.72 -5.42
N GLY A 185 1.61 9.89 -5.33
CA GLY A 185 2.48 10.44 -6.36
C GLY A 185 3.85 9.73 -6.39
N TYR A 186 4.86 10.49 -6.75
CA TYR A 186 6.23 10.00 -6.61
C TYR A 186 6.57 9.76 -5.13
N ILE A 187 7.20 8.62 -4.87
CA ILE A 187 7.79 8.28 -3.57
C ILE A 187 9.21 7.72 -3.77
N ASP A 188 10.14 8.09 -2.88
CA ASP A 188 11.52 7.60 -2.93
C ASP A 188 11.58 6.13 -2.45
N THR A 189 11.75 5.22 -3.41
CA THR A 189 11.80 3.77 -3.18
C THR A 189 12.73 3.10 -4.19
N ASP A 190 13.12 1.87 -3.92
CA ASP A 190 13.88 1.04 -4.88
C ASP A 190 13.17 0.93 -6.24
N SER A 191 11.84 0.88 -6.24
CA SER A 191 11.04 0.85 -7.48
C SER A 191 11.18 2.15 -8.26
N ALA A 192 11.19 3.31 -7.58
CA ALA A 192 11.38 4.60 -8.23
C ALA A 192 12.79 4.73 -8.83
N ARG A 193 13.80 4.19 -8.14
CA ARG A 193 15.18 4.14 -8.66
C ARG A 193 15.27 3.25 -9.90
N ALA A 194 14.68 2.07 -9.87
CA ALA A 194 14.62 1.17 -11.02
C ALA A 194 13.86 1.80 -12.20
N TYR A 195 12.81 2.59 -11.91
CA TYR A 195 12.05 3.29 -12.93
C TYR A 195 12.83 4.46 -13.56
N ALA A 196 13.58 5.23 -12.78
CA ALA A 196 14.48 6.26 -13.30
C ALA A 196 15.50 5.66 -14.30
N ASN A 197 16.11 4.52 -13.95
CA ASN A 197 17.01 3.79 -14.82
C ASN A 197 16.33 3.31 -16.12
N TYR A 198 15.10 2.81 -16.03
CA TYR A 198 14.31 2.41 -17.20
C TYR A 198 14.05 3.59 -18.14
N LEU A 199 13.84 4.79 -17.61
CA LEU A 199 13.64 6.02 -18.40
C LEU A 199 14.96 6.63 -18.93
N GLY A 200 16.12 6.11 -18.52
CA GLY A 200 17.44 6.63 -18.91
C GLY A 200 17.85 7.89 -18.17
N TYR A 201 17.27 8.18 -17.00
CA TYR A 201 17.66 9.30 -16.16
C TYR A 201 18.62 8.87 -15.05
N SER A 202 19.53 9.77 -14.63
CA SER A 202 20.13 9.65 -13.31
C SER A 202 19.04 9.76 -12.24
N TYR A 203 19.26 9.14 -11.08
CA TYR A 203 18.25 9.18 -10.03
C TYR A 203 17.99 10.60 -9.51
N GLU A 204 19.06 11.39 -9.38
CA GLU A 204 18.99 12.79 -8.98
C GLU A 204 18.20 13.64 -9.96
N ASP A 205 18.44 13.48 -11.28
CA ASP A 205 17.69 14.19 -12.32
C ASP A 205 16.21 13.82 -12.31
N PHE A 206 15.90 12.54 -12.09
CA PHE A 206 14.53 12.08 -11.99
C PHE A 206 13.83 12.68 -10.77
N GLN A 207 14.47 12.67 -9.61
CA GLN A 207 13.96 13.27 -8.39
C GLN A 207 13.72 14.78 -8.56
N ARG A 208 14.68 15.51 -9.12
CA ARG A 208 14.54 16.94 -9.39
C ARG A 208 13.34 17.22 -10.27
N ARG A 209 13.16 16.50 -11.38
CA ARG A 209 12.01 16.65 -12.29
C ARG A 209 10.68 16.38 -11.60
N CYS A 210 10.63 15.37 -10.74
CA CYS A 210 9.45 15.07 -9.95
C CYS A 210 9.13 16.19 -8.94
N ALA A 211 10.15 16.72 -8.27
CA ALA A 211 10.00 17.85 -7.35
C ALA A 211 9.51 19.12 -8.06
N GLU A 212 10.13 19.47 -9.18
CA GLU A 212 9.76 20.65 -9.99
C GLU A 212 8.31 20.57 -10.49
N ARG A 213 7.84 19.35 -10.81
CA ARG A 213 6.46 19.14 -11.28
C ARG A 213 5.43 19.20 -10.16
N SER A 214 5.79 18.87 -8.94
CA SER A 214 4.91 18.98 -7.78
C SER A 214 4.54 20.44 -7.52
N ALA A 215 3.30 20.72 -7.11
CA ALA A 215 2.90 22.06 -6.69
C ALA A 215 3.67 22.52 -5.44
N LEU A 216 4.03 21.59 -4.55
CA LEU A 216 4.83 21.87 -3.36
C LEU A 216 6.32 22.05 -3.64
N LYS A 217 6.79 21.85 -4.90
CA LYS A 217 8.18 22.03 -5.34
C LYS A 217 9.20 21.23 -4.57
N ARG A 218 8.78 20.13 -3.99
CA ARG A 218 9.65 19.16 -3.29
C ARG A 218 9.10 17.75 -3.42
N LEU A 219 9.90 16.77 -3.10
CA LEU A 219 9.47 15.40 -2.93
C LEU A 219 8.84 15.20 -1.54
N PRO A 220 7.90 14.24 -1.38
CA PRO A 220 7.45 13.83 -0.07
C PRO A 220 8.51 12.98 0.63
N THR A 221 8.47 12.97 1.96
CA THR A 221 9.07 11.89 2.74
C THR A 221 8.12 10.69 2.79
N LEU A 222 8.65 9.49 3.02
CA LEU A 222 7.81 8.30 3.23
C LEU A 222 6.91 8.45 4.46
N ASP A 223 7.40 9.14 5.50
CA ASP A 223 6.65 9.39 6.73
C ASP A 223 5.45 10.33 6.50
N GLU A 224 5.54 11.32 5.61
CA GLU A 224 4.41 12.18 5.25
C GLU A 224 3.27 11.39 4.59
N ILE A 225 3.62 10.49 3.66
CA ILE A 225 2.62 9.62 3.01
C ILE A 225 2.06 8.59 4.02
N ALA A 226 2.92 7.99 4.83
CA ALA A 226 2.52 7.04 5.86
C ALA A 226 1.60 7.68 6.91
N ALA A 227 1.82 8.94 7.26
CA ALA A 227 0.94 9.66 8.18
C ALA A 227 -0.49 9.76 7.65
N VAL A 228 -0.67 10.07 6.36
CA VAL A 228 -2.01 10.09 5.74
C VAL A 228 -2.63 8.68 5.71
N ALA A 229 -1.84 7.65 5.37
CA ALA A 229 -2.29 6.26 5.41
C ALA A 229 -2.79 5.86 6.81
N CYS A 230 -2.04 6.24 7.85
CA CYS A 230 -2.42 5.98 9.23
C CYS A 230 -3.68 6.76 9.66
N LEU A 231 -3.81 8.04 9.26
CA LEU A 231 -5.01 8.86 9.55
C LEU A 231 -6.29 8.23 9.01
N ILE A 232 -6.26 7.65 7.82
CA ILE A 232 -7.41 6.96 7.21
C ILE A 232 -7.81 5.71 8.03
N CYS A 233 -6.86 5.10 8.76
CA CYS A 233 -7.11 3.95 9.61
C CYS A 233 -7.64 4.32 11.01
N LEU A 234 -7.67 5.60 11.40
CA LEU A 234 -8.15 6.03 12.72
C LEU A 234 -9.67 5.93 12.86
N PRO A 235 -10.17 5.80 14.10
CA PRO A 235 -11.61 5.93 14.39
C PRO A 235 -12.20 7.25 13.90
N ALA A 236 -11.44 8.34 13.93
CA ALA A 236 -11.85 9.66 13.43
C ALA A 236 -12.25 9.66 11.94
N ALA A 237 -11.72 8.70 11.14
CA ALA A 237 -12.06 8.54 9.73
C ALA A 237 -13.24 7.55 9.50
N SER A 238 -14.05 7.22 10.52
CA SER A 238 -15.08 6.18 10.45
C SER A 238 -16.20 6.44 9.43
N TYR A 239 -16.39 7.69 8.98
CA TYR A 239 -17.37 8.02 7.94
C TYR A 239 -16.76 8.19 6.56
N LEU A 240 -15.43 7.94 6.44
CA LEU A 240 -14.71 7.96 5.17
C LEU A 240 -14.65 6.53 4.61
N THR A 241 -15.36 6.27 3.52
CA THR A 241 -15.32 4.98 2.81
C THR A 241 -15.54 5.16 1.31
N ALA A 242 -15.15 4.18 0.51
CA ALA A 242 -15.26 4.16 -0.95
C ALA A 242 -14.47 5.27 -1.67
N GLN A 243 -13.50 5.90 -1.01
CA GLN A 243 -12.71 6.99 -1.58
C GLN A 243 -11.31 6.51 -1.96
N THR A 244 -10.81 7.02 -3.09
CA THR A 244 -9.38 6.98 -3.40
C THR A 244 -8.83 8.40 -3.27
N ILE A 245 -8.05 8.62 -2.22
CA ILE A 245 -7.52 9.95 -1.87
C ILE A 245 -6.17 10.15 -2.54
N MET A 246 -6.04 11.24 -3.28
CA MET A 246 -4.79 11.63 -3.92
C MET A 246 -3.83 12.28 -2.91
N VAL A 247 -2.60 11.76 -2.82
CA VAL A 247 -1.53 12.29 -1.97
C VAL A 247 -0.25 12.40 -2.80
N ASP A 248 -0.17 13.45 -3.60
CA ASP A 248 0.87 13.63 -4.62
C ASP A 248 1.52 15.02 -4.61
N GLY A 249 1.24 15.84 -3.60
CA GLY A 249 1.77 17.20 -3.52
C GLY A 249 1.35 18.10 -4.70
N GLY A 250 0.23 17.78 -5.37
CA GLY A 250 -0.26 18.47 -6.54
C GLY A 250 0.48 18.12 -7.85
N PHE A 251 1.21 17.01 -7.87
CA PHE A 251 1.96 16.55 -9.04
C PHE A 251 1.06 16.34 -10.26
N THR A 252 -0.13 15.77 -10.08
CA THR A 252 -1.08 15.51 -11.17
C THR A 252 -1.84 16.73 -11.65
N LEU A 253 -1.84 17.84 -10.90
CA LEU A 253 -2.52 19.08 -11.26
C LEU A 253 -1.69 19.97 -12.18
N SER A 254 -0.36 19.78 -12.25
CA SER A 254 0.51 20.65 -13.04
C SER A 254 0.24 20.47 -14.55
N PHE A 255 -0.16 21.58 -15.20
CA PHE A 255 -0.29 21.64 -16.65
C PHE A 255 1.10 21.93 -17.27
N PRO A 256 1.48 21.31 -18.40
CA PRO A 256 2.70 21.68 -19.11
C PRO A 256 2.67 23.16 -19.49
N GLY A 257 3.62 23.96 -18.99
CA GLY A 257 3.69 25.40 -19.23
C GLY A 257 3.17 26.30 -18.11
N ALA A 258 2.60 25.77 -17.02
CA ALA A 258 2.41 26.53 -15.80
C ALA A 258 3.77 26.86 -15.18
N LYS A 259 4.11 28.17 -15.08
CA LYS A 259 5.31 28.67 -14.40
C LYS A 259 5.10 28.72 -12.90
#